data_2c277f3c82f5dffd0a90ab79f7d0a08b
#
_entry.id   2c277f3c82f5dffd0a90ab79f7d0a08b
#
_cell.length_a   1.000
_cell.length_b   1.000
_cell.length_c   1.000
_cell.angle_alpha   90.00
_cell.angle_beta   90.00
_cell.angle_gamma   90.00
#
_symmetry.space_group_name_H-M   'P 1'
#
loop_
_entity.id
_entity.type
_entity.pdbx_description
1 polymer ?
#
loop_
_entity_poly.entity_id
_entity_poly.type
_entity_poly.pdbx_seq_one_letter_code
_entity_poly.pdbx_strand_id
1 'polypeptide(L)'
;MKILMSIALGLAVLSSPVMAQKPATTKKPAMSNVATLKTADAILAASAKAMGSAASEKITSSVAKAKMSIPANGLNGEMEMTVSKERFYMKQSLPGIGDIMQGFDGKLGWAKDPINGLRDLEGAELAQVKTEVQNQMASDWKKRYKKAELLGVRKVGTAQAYAIRLTPKTGGPQTHYFDTKTLFLIRTDMVAVGPTGKIPTETYLSDYRLVDGMQIPFKTRSIVSGIQEVIITYTDVKNNVAVDDSIFKKPKVEPKK
;
A
#
# COMPACT_ATOMS: atom_id res chain seq x y z
N MET A 1 0.02 -6.36 11.97
CA MET A 1 -0.45 -5.00 11.67
C MET A 1 -1.08 -5.03 10.28
N LYS A 2 -2.41 -5.17 10.26
CA LYS A 2 -3.19 -5.17 9.02
C LYS A 2 -3.35 -3.71 8.59
N ILE A 3 -2.34 -3.17 7.92
CA ILE A 3 -2.46 -1.87 7.28
C ILE A 3 -3.03 -2.13 5.90
N LEU A 4 -4.08 -1.41 5.55
CA LEU A 4 -4.51 -1.22 4.17
C LEU A 4 -3.37 -0.53 3.40
N MET A 5 -2.30 -1.28 3.12
CA MET A 5 -1.25 -0.80 2.22
C MET A 5 -1.83 -0.82 0.82
N SER A 6 -1.77 0.33 0.19
CA SER A 6 -2.16 0.52 -1.20
C SER A 6 -1.46 -0.52 -2.07
N ILE A 7 -2.23 -1.47 -2.57
CA ILE A 7 -1.80 -2.31 -3.68
C ILE A 7 -1.87 -1.39 -4.90
N ALA A 8 -0.81 -0.63 -5.15
CA ALA A 8 -0.63 0.13 -6.38
C ALA A 8 -0.23 -0.83 -7.49
N LEU A 9 -1.15 -1.72 -7.87
CA LEU A 9 -0.92 -2.64 -8.98
C LEU A 9 -1.90 -2.32 -10.10
N GLY A 10 -1.37 -2.08 -11.28
CA GLY A 10 -2.14 -2.09 -12.52
C GLY A 10 -2.49 -0.75 -13.14
N LEU A 11 -1.68 0.30 -12.96
CA LEU A 11 -1.78 1.45 -13.86
C LEU A 11 -0.85 1.26 -15.05
N ALA A 12 -1.42 1.09 -16.24
CA ALA A 12 -0.69 1.22 -17.49
C ALA A 12 -0.10 2.65 -17.57
N VAL A 13 1.22 2.74 -17.72
CA VAL A 13 1.94 4.01 -17.81
C VAL A 13 1.63 4.63 -19.16
N LEU A 14 0.76 5.64 -19.18
CA LEU A 14 0.64 6.56 -20.31
C LEU A 14 1.72 7.63 -20.14
N SER A 15 2.82 7.48 -20.87
CA SER A 15 3.96 8.38 -20.81
C SER A 15 3.70 9.65 -21.62
N SER A 16 3.74 10.82 -20.94
CA SER A 16 3.98 12.11 -21.56
C SER A 16 5.04 12.85 -20.76
N PRO A 17 6.01 13.54 -21.37
CA PRO A 17 7.16 14.12 -20.67
C PRO A 17 6.80 15.45 -20.02
N VAL A 18 7.11 15.62 -18.73
CA VAL A 18 7.03 16.88 -18.00
C VAL A 18 8.39 17.23 -17.40
N MET A 19 8.81 18.49 -17.64
CA MET A 19 10.07 19.08 -17.20
C MET A 19 10.14 19.25 -15.68
N ALA A 20 11.34 19.04 -15.13
CA ALA A 20 11.64 19.07 -13.69
C ALA A 20 11.81 20.51 -13.16
N GLN A 21 11.25 20.80 -11.98
CA GLN A 21 11.56 21.98 -11.17
C GLN A 21 12.31 21.59 -9.89
N LYS A 22 13.30 22.42 -9.52
CA LYS A 22 14.29 22.26 -8.45
C LYS A 22 13.71 22.67 -7.07
N PRO A 23 14.00 21.97 -5.95
CA PRO A 23 13.46 22.31 -4.63
C PRO A 23 14.30 23.34 -3.87
N ALA A 24 13.61 24.18 -3.07
CA ALA A 24 14.18 25.21 -2.21
C ALA A 24 14.57 24.67 -0.82
N THR A 25 15.63 25.23 -0.25
CA THR A 25 16.22 24.89 1.06
C THR A 25 15.54 25.64 2.21
N THR A 26 15.24 24.99 3.34
CA THR A 26 14.81 25.63 4.59
C THR A 26 15.44 25.02 5.85
N LYS A 27 15.60 25.88 6.87
CA LYS A 27 16.34 25.76 8.13
C LYS A 27 15.83 24.67 9.11
N LYS A 28 16.77 24.17 9.92
CA LYS A 28 16.69 23.11 10.94
C LYS A 28 15.90 23.53 12.20
N PRO A 29 14.92 22.76 12.70
CA PRO A 29 14.36 22.89 14.05
C PRO A 29 15.03 21.95 15.06
N ALA A 30 15.01 22.39 16.34
CA ALA A 30 15.66 21.74 17.48
C ALA A 30 15.08 20.37 17.86
N MET A 31 15.97 19.48 18.32
CA MET A 31 15.66 18.11 18.76
C MET A 31 15.06 18.12 20.19
N SER A 32 13.91 17.49 20.37
CA SER A 32 13.40 17.07 21.68
C SER A 32 13.83 15.62 21.98
N ASN A 33 14.21 15.35 23.24
CA ASN A 33 14.67 14.05 23.72
C ASN A 33 13.56 12.99 23.66
N VAL A 34 13.51 12.21 22.59
CA VAL A 34 12.81 10.92 22.57
C VAL A 34 13.85 9.83 22.76
N ALA A 35 13.62 8.88 23.66
CA ALA A 35 14.51 7.73 23.85
C ALA A 35 14.81 7.08 22.50
N THR A 36 16.06 7.17 22.07
CA THR A 36 16.47 6.71 20.73
C THR A 36 16.43 5.20 20.68
N LEU A 37 15.47 4.64 19.95
CA LEU A 37 15.41 3.20 19.69
C LEU A 37 16.60 2.82 18.81
N LYS A 38 17.40 1.84 19.27
CA LYS A 38 18.70 1.51 18.65
C LYS A 38 18.68 0.28 17.74
N THR A 39 17.57 -0.46 17.68
CA THR A 39 17.47 -1.67 16.88
C THR A 39 16.24 -1.69 16.02
N ALA A 40 16.30 -2.36 14.86
CA ALA A 40 15.16 -2.54 13.98
C ALA A 40 14.00 -3.26 14.70
N ASP A 41 14.30 -4.30 15.50
CA ASP A 41 13.29 -5.04 16.26
C ASP A 41 12.53 -4.14 17.25
N ALA A 42 13.24 -3.30 18.02
CA ALA A 42 12.62 -2.41 18.98
C ALA A 42 11.71 -1.37 18.29
N ILE A 43 12.14 -0.81 17.16
CA ILE A 43 11.36 0.15 16.40
C ILE A 43 10.11 -0.50 15.81
N LEU A 44 10.24 -1.67 15.20
CA LEU A 44 9.14 -2.41 14.61
C LEU A 44 8.10 -2.84 15.65
N ALA A 45 8.56 -3.31 16.82
CA ALA A 45 7.66 -3.65 17.94
C ALA A 45 6.92 -2.43 18.49
N ALA A 46 7.64 -1.31 18.70
CA ALA A 46 7.05 -0.07 19.19
C ALA A 46 6.06 0.53 18.17
N SER A 47 6.40 0.51 16.87
CA SER A 47 5.49 0.92 15.80
C SER A 47 4.24 0.03 15.74
N ALA A 48 4.39 -1.29 15.81
CA ALA A 48 3.26 -2.21 15.83
C ALA A 48 2.29 -1.89 16.98
N LYS A 49 2.83 -1.64 18.18
CA LYS A 49 2.04 -1.22 19.36
C LYS A 49 1.34 0.11 19.11
N ALA A 50 2.07 1.13 18.65
CA ALA A 50 1.54 2.47 18.38
C ALA A 50 0.42 2.46 17.32
N MET A 51 0.51 1.55 16.37
CA MET A 51 -0.49 1.39 15.30
C MET A 51 -1.64 0.43 15.64
N GLY A 52 -1.70 -0.09 16.86
CA GLY A 52 -2.82 -0.91 17.33
C GLY A 52 -2.77 -2.37 16.84
N SER A 53 -1.58 -3.01 16.86
CA SER A 53 -1.42 -4.42 16.41
C SER A 53 -2.35 -5.39 17.12
N ALA A 54 -2.59 -5.24 18.43
CA ALA A 54 -3.51 -6.10 19.18
C ALA A 54 -4.96 -6.01 18.68
N ALA A 55 -5.41 -4.83 18.27
CA ALA A 55 -6.73 -4.67 17.65
C ALA A 55 -6.78 -5.30 16.25
N SER A 56 -5.69 -5.17 15.48
CA SER A 56 -5.62 -5.72 14.12
C SER A 56 -5.76 -7.26 14.07
N GLU A 57 -5.38 -7.97 15.13
CA GLU A 57 -5.51 -9.42 15.21
C GLU A 57 -6.98 -9.89 15.21
N LYS A 58 -7.88 -9.03 15.67
CA LYS A 58 -9.33 -9.30 15.73
C LYS A 58 -10.07 -8.99 14.42
N ILE A 59 -9.39 -8.39 13.44
CA ILE A 59 -10.00 -8.04 12.16
C ILE A 59 -9.93 -9.23 11.21
N THR A 60 -11.09 -9.70 10.77
CA THR A 60 -11.24 -10.82 9.82
C THR A 60 -11.59 -10.36 8.41
N SER A 61 -12.25 -9.20 8.29
CA SER A 61 -12.58 -8.58 7.00
C SER A 61 -12.43 -7.07 7.10
N SER A 62 -12.19 -6.42 5.98
CA SER A 62 -12.12 -4.97 5.87
C SER A 62 -12.62 -4.53 4.51
N VAL A 63 -13.50 -3.53 4.48
CA VAL A 63 -13.98 -2.87 3.27
C VAL A 63 -13.60 -1.42 3.36
N ALA A 64 -12.98 -0.89 2.30
CA ALA A 64 -12.59 0.50 2.23
C ALA A 64 -13.07 1.13 0.93
N LYS A 65 -13.51 2.39 1.02
CA LYS A 65 -13.80 3.26 -0.11
C LYS A 65 -12.84 4.43 -0.12
N ALA A 66 -12.41 4.83 -1.30
CA ALA A 66 -11.47 5.93 -1.45
C ALA A 66 -11.73 6.72 -2.74
N LYS A 67 -11.28 7.96 -2.76
CA LYS A 67 -11.08 8.75 -3.96
C LYS A 67 -9.63 8.58 -4.42
N MET A 68 -9.43 8.44 -5.73
CA MET A 68 -8.12 8.37 -6.35
C MET A 68 -7.93 9.56 -7.27
N SER A 69 -6.71 10.12 -7.29
CA SER A 69 -6.34 11.20 -8.19
C SER A 69 -4.96 10.95 -8.78
N ILE A 70 -4.81 11.26 -10.07
CA ILE A 70 -3.55 11.27 -10.81
C ILE A 70 -3.40 12.68 -11.39
N PRO A 71 -2.81 13.62 -10.63
CA PRO A 71 -2.82 15.05 -10.97
C PRO A 71 -2.21 15.37 -12.33
N ALA A 72 -1.12 14.69 -12.70
CA ALA A 72 -0.42 14.92 -13.97
C ALA A 72 -1.33 14.71 -15.20
N ASN A 73 -2.36 13.85 -15.09
CA ASN A 73 -3.26 13.53 -16.18
C ASN A 73 -4.67 14.12 -15.96
N GLY A 74 -4.89 14.88 -14.88
CA GLY A 74 -6.21 15.39 -14.49
C GLY A 74 -7.23 14.29 -14.15
N LEU A 75 -6.79 13.04 -13.98
CA LEU A 75 -7.66 11.90 -13.73
C LEU A 75 -8.07 11.85 -12.25
N ASN A 76 -9.36 11.74 -12.04
CA ASN A 76 -9.95 11.50 -10.72
C ASN A 76 -10.91 10.32 -10.83
N GLY A 77 -10.92 9.48 -9.81
CA GLY A 77 -11.76 8.28 -9.79
C GLY A 77 -12.08 7.83 -8.39
N GLU A 78 -12.75 6.71 -8.31
CA GLU A 78 -13.12 6.04 -7.07
C GLU A 78 -12.43 4.69 -6.97
N MET A 79 -12.17 4.27 -5.74
CA MET A 79 -11.59 2.97 -5.46
C MET A 79 -12.39 2.31 -4.34
N GLU A 80 -12.69 1.03 -4.54
CA GLU A 80 -13.20 0.13 -3.52
C GLU A 80 -12.23 -1.01 -3.31
N MET A 81 -11.99 -1.38 -2.06
CA MET A 81 -11.11 -2.48 -1.72
C MET A 81 -11.76 -3.32 -0.63
N THR A 82 -11.73 -4.63 -0.80
CA THR A 82 -12.21 -5.61 0.17
C THR A 82 -11.12 -6.63 0.44
N VAL A 83 -10.83 -6.86 1.70
CA VAL A 83 -9.95 -7.93 2.18
C VAL A 83 -10.73 -8.79 3.16
N SER A 84 -10.71 -10.09 2.98
CA SER A 84 -11.33 -11.02 3.93
C SER A 84 -10.51 -12.30 4.00
N LYS A 85 -9.97 -12.61 5.20
CA LYS A 85 -9.01 -13.71 5.38
C LYS A 85 -7.83 -13.53 4.43
N GLU A 86 -7.50 -14.54 3.62
CA GLU A 86 -6.42 -14.48 2.61
C GLU A 86 -6.94 -14.12 1.22
N ARG A 87 -8.07 -13.41 1.11
CA ARG A 87 -8.72 -13.03 -0.15
C ARG A 87 -8.74 -11.52 -0.30
N PHE A 88 -8.69 -11.07 -1.52
CA PHE A 88 -8.59 -9.67 -1.88
C PHE A 88 -9.43 -9.36 -3.12
N TYR A 89 -10.06 -8.20 -3.11
CA TYR A 89 -10.74 -7.60 -4.26
C TYR A 89 -10.48 -6.10 -4.27
N MET A 90 -10.24 -5.55 -5.43
CA MET A 90 -10.12 -4.12 -5.68
C MET A 90 -10.84 -3.76 -6.97
N LYS A 91 -11.54 -2.64 -6.94
CA LYS A 91 -12.11 -1.98 -8.12
C LYS A 91 -11.68 -0.52 -8.11
N GLN A 92 -11.19 -0.04 -9.24
CA GLN A 92 -10.92 1.37 -9.50
C GLN A 92 -11.81 1.79 -10.68
N SER A 93 -12.59 2.85 -10.50
CA SER A 93 -13.46 3.42 -11.54
C SER A 93 -12.89 4.77 -11.96
N LEU A 94 -12.39 4.84 -13.20
CA LEU A 94 -11.74 6.01 -13.76
C LEU A 94 -12.60 6.57 -14.91
N PRO A 95 -13.24 7.75 -14.74
CA PRO A 95 -14.00 8.39 -15.81
C PRO A 95 -13.17 8.55 -17.09
N GLY A 96 -13.74 8.15 -18.22
CA GLY A 96 -13.07 8.18 -19.52
C GLY A 96 -12.11 7.02 -19.81
N ILE A 97 -11.74 6.22 -18.80
CA ILE A 97 -10.89 5.02 -18.97
C ILE A 97 -11.71 3.76 -18.76
N GLY A 98 -12.55 3.73 -17.71
CA GLY A 98 -13.35 2.57 -17.34
C GLY A 98 -12.93 1.93 -16.02
N ASP A 99 -13.41 0.73 -15.76
CA ASP A 99 -13.15 0.00 -14.53
C ASP A 99 -11.89 -0.88 -14.65
N ILE A 100 -11.01 -0.76 -13.65
CA ILE A 100 -9.87 -1.65 -13.44
C ILE A 100 -10.16 -2.46 -12.19
N MET A 101 -10.16 -3.78 -12.32
CA MET A 101 -10.53 -4.70 -11.26
C MET A 101 -9.45 -5.75 -11.06
N GLN A 102 -9.25 -6.15 -9.83
CA GLN A 102 -8.34 -7.23 -9.46
C GLN A 102 -8.93 -8.03 -8.32
N GLY A 103 -8.83 -9.35 -8.40
CA GLY A 103 -9.28 -10.24 -7.34
C GLY A 103 -8.33 -11.40 -7.11
N PHE A 104 -8.39 -11.91 -5.88
CA PHE A 104 -7.68 -13.10 -5.45
C PHE A 104 -8.55 -13.88 -4.47
N ASP A 105 -8.86 -15.13 -4.79
CA ASP A 105 -9.76 -15.98 -3.99
C ASP A 105 -9.06 -16.83 -2.93
N GLY A 106 -7.75 -16.64 -2.75
CA GLY A 106 -6.89 -17.46 -1.89
C GLY A 106 -6.04 -18.46 -2.67
N LYS A 107 -6.36 -18.74 -3.93
CA LYS A 107 -5.64 -19.66 -4.83
C LYS A 107 -5.33 -19.03 -6.17
N LEU A 108 -6.35 -18.51 -6.83
CA LEU A 108 -6.30 -17.92 -8.16
C LEU A 108 -6.41 -16.41 -8.07
N GLY A 109 -5.60 -15.72 -8.84
CA GLY A 109 -5.67 -14.28 -9.02
C GLY A 109 -6.17 -13.95 -10.43
N TRP A 110 -6.91 -12.86 -10.56
CA TRP A 110 -7.40 -12.36 -11.83
C TRP A 110 -7.34 -10.84 -11.87
N ALA A 111 -7.25 -10.29 -13.09
CA ALA A 111 -7.37 -8.86 -13.34
C ALA A 111 -8.29 -8.63 -14.53
N LYS A 112 -8.95 -7.47 -14.54
CA LYS A 112 -9.76 -6.98 -15.66
C LYS A 112 -9.48 -5.50 -15.84
N ASP A 113 -9.12 -5.10 -17.03
CA ASP A 113 -8.94 -3.70 -17.39
C ASP A 113 -9.41 -3.46 -18.84
N PRO A 114 -9.63 -2.20 -19.26
CA PRO A 114 -10.12 -1.87 -20.60
C PRO A 114 -9.16 -2.24 -21.74
N ILE A 115 -7.86 -2.39 -21.46
CA ILE A 115 -6.82 -2.64 -22.46
C ILE A 115 -6.64 -4.14 -22.67
N ASN A 116 -6.46 -4.90 -21.57
CA ASN A 116 -6.11 -6.32 -21.62
C ASN A 116 -7.32 -7.25 -21.41
N GLY A 117 -8.49 -6.67 -21.09
CA GLY A 117 -9.69 -7.44 -20.78
C GLY A 117 -9.56 -8.24 -19.48
N LEU A 118 -10.30 -9.34 -19.38
CA LEU A 118 -10.28 -10.25 -18.23
C LEU A 118 -9.21 -11.34 -18.42
N ARG A 119 -8.26 -11.41 -17.49
CA ARG A 119 -7.14 -12.37 -17.52
C ARG A 119 -6.85 -12.98 -16.17
N ASP A 120 -6.17 -14.10 -16.14
CA ASP A 120 -5.59 -14.67 -14.94
C ASP A 120 -4.29 -13.93 -14.60
N LEU A 121 -3.98 -13.86 -13.30
CA LEU A 121 -2.67 -13.43 -12.83
C LEU A 121 -1.76 -14.65 -12.74
N GLU A 122 -0.56 -14.55 -13.29
CA GLU A 122 0.39 -15.63 -13.33
C GLU A 122 1.80 -15.18 -12.90
N GLY A 123 2.70 -16.12 -12.68
CA GLY A 123 4.11 -15.86 -12.41
C GLY A 123 4.33 -14.83 -11.29
N ALA A 124 5.09 -13.78 -11.59
CA ALA A 124 5.49 -12.76 -10.64
C ALA A 124 4.31 -11.90 -10.13
N GLU A 125 3.32 -11.61 -10.97
CA GLU A 125 2.12 -10.83 -10.55
C GLU A 125 1.30 -11.60 -9.51
N LEU A 126 1.03 -12.89 -9.75
CA LEU A 126 0.32 -13.72 -8.79
C LEU A 126 1.10 -13.89 -7.49
N ALA A 127 2.41 -14.09 -7.57
CA ALA A 127 3.27 -14.20 -6.39
C ALA A 127 3.27 -12.92 -5.56
N GLN A 128 3.24 -11.76 -6.20
CA GLN A 128 3.15 -10.47 -5.53
C GLN A 128 1.82 -10.32 -4.79
N VAL A 129 0.68 -10.58 -5.43
CA VAL A 129 -0.65 -10.49 -4.79
C VAL A 129 -0.73 -11.43 -3.59
N LYS A 130 -0.29 -12.69 -3.71
CA LYS A 130 -0.22 -13.63 -2.59
C LYS A 130 0.60 -13.08 -1.43
N THR A 131 1.78 -12.56 -1.72
CA THR A 131 2.67 -11.99 -0.71
C THR A 131 2.05 -10.78 -0.02
N GLU A 132 1.40 -9.90 -0.75
CA GLU A 132 0.77 -8.70 -0.20
C GLU A 132 -0.42 -9.05 0.70
N VAL A 133 -1.29 -9.97 0.27
CA VAL A 133 -2.42 -10.44 1.08
C VAL A 133 -1.92 -11.12 2.36
N GLN A 134 -0.93 -12.01 2.28
CA GLN A 134 -0.33 -12.65 3.45
C GLN A 134 0.32 -11.63 4.38
N ASN A 135 1.00 -10.63 3.84
CA ASN A 135 1.62 -9.55 4.61
C ASN A 135 0.59 -8.69 5.35
N GLN A 136 -0.58 -8.47 4.78
CA GLN A 136 -1.67 -7.76 5.46
C GLN A 136 -2.23 -8.57 6.64
N MET A 137 -2.19 -9.88 6.58
CA MET A 137 -2.73 -10.78 7.61
C MET A 137 -1.76 -11.03 8.77
N ALA A 138 -0.46 -10.83 8.59
CA ALA A 138 0.52 -11.15 9.62
C ALA A 138 0.74 -9.96 10.58
N SER A 139 0.51 -10.18 11.87
CA SER A 139 0.79 -9.20 12.94
C SER A 139 2.28 -9.07 13.27
N ASP A 140 3.03 -10.16 13.14
CA ASP A 140 4.47 -10.22 13.42
C ASP A 140 5.28 -10.01 12.15
N TRP A 141 6.21 -9.06 12.17
CA TRP A 141 7.08 -8.77 11.03
C TRP A 141 7.97 -9.96 10.66
N LYS A 142 8.39 -10.81 11.62
CA LYS A 142 9.22 -12.01 11.38
C LYS A 142 8.51 -13.07 10.54
N LYS A 143 7.18 -13.07 10.55
CA LYS A 143 6.40 -13.93 9.65
C LYS A 143 6.50 -13.49 8.19
N ARG A 144 6.73 -12.22 7.93
CA ARG A 144 6.76 -11.58 6.60
C ARG A 144 8.17 -11.43 6.03
N TYR A 145 9.12 -11.08 6.89
CA TYR A 145 10.46 -10.69 6.47
C TYR A 145 11.51 -11.64 7.05
N LYS A 146 12.56 -11.91 6.26
CA LYS A 146 13.75 -12.69 6.66
C LYS A 146 14.71 -11.85 7.50
N LYS A 147 14.78 -10.53 7.21
CA LYS A 147 15.76 -9.64 7.79
C LYS A 147 15.18 -8.23 7.94
N ALA A 148 15.53 -7.56 9.04
CA ALA A 148 15.29 -6.15 9.26
C ALA A 148 16.60 -5.46 9.67
N GLU A 149 16.99 -4.38 8.98
CA GLU A 149 18.23 -3.63 9.20
C GLU A 149 17.92 -2.16 9.44
N LEU A 150 18.35 -1.62 10.58
CA LEU A 150 18.25 -0.20 10.86
C LEU A 150 19.31 0.55 10.03
N LEU A 151 18.86 1.41 9.12
CA LEU A 151 19.70 2.26 8.29
C LEU A 151 20.01 3.62 8.94
N GLY A 152 19.52 3.83 10.18
CA GLY A 152 19.63 5.08 10.93
C GLY A 152 18.43 6.00 10.72
N VAL A 153 18.58 7.26 11.16
CA VAL A 153 17.54 8.28 11.02
C VAL A 153 17.71 9.00 9.69
N ARG A 154 16.57 9.24 9.01
CA ARG A 154 16.50 9.97 7.73
C ARG A 154 15.40 11.02 7.79
N LYS A 155 15.54 12.06 6.98
CA LYS A 155 14.53 13.09 6.82
C LYS A 155 13.49 12.65 5.78
N VAL A 156 12.21 12.73 6.13
CA VAL A 156 11.08 12.48 5.23
C VAL A 156 10.18 13.72 5.29
N GLY A 157 10.23 14.57 4.26
CA GLY A 157 9.61 15.89 4.31
C GLY A 157 10.20 16.72 5.46
N THR A 158 9.35 17.12 6.41
CA THR A 158 9.76 17.86 7.63
C THR A 158 10.03 16.94 8.83
N ALA A 159 9.65 15.65 8.75
CA ALA A 159 9.81 14.68 9.82
C ALA A 159 11.19 14.02 9.83
N GLN A 160 11.63 13.59 11.03
CA GLN A 160 12.74 12.64 11.22
C GLN A 160 12.13 11.24 11.34
N ALA A 161 12.69 10.27 10.64
CA ALA A 161 12.19 8.91 10.61
C ALA A 161 13.30 7.87 10.75
N TYR A 162 13.04 6.81 11.49
CA TYR A 162 13.87 5.61 11.48
C TYR A 162 13.68 4.91 10.13
N ALA A 163 14.73 4.78 9.35
CA ALA A 163 14.73 4.02 8.10
C ALA A 163 15.13 2.57 8.37
N ILE A 164 14.24 1.63 8.06
CA ILE A 164 14.47 0.19 8.24
C ILE A 164 14.37 -0.49 6.88
N ARG A 165 15.45 -1.15 6.45
CA ARG A 165 15.44 -2.05 5.32
C ARG A 165 14.86 -3.39 5.74
N LEU A 166 13.80 -3.80 5.07
CA LEU A 166 13.12 -5.07 5.27
C LEU A 166 13.35 -5.97 4.06
N THR A 167 13.86 -7.18 4.27
CA THR A 167 14.01 -8.21 3.23
C THR A 167 12.86 -9.20 3.36
N PRO A 168 11.84 -9.17 2.48
CA PRO A 168 10.72 -10.11 2.57
C PRO A 168 11.16 -11.53 2.26
N LYS A 169 10.35 -12.53 2.67
CA LYS A 169 10.58 -13.94 2.35
C LYS A 169 10.48 -14.20 0.86
N THR A 170 9.65 -13.44 0.17
CA THR A 170 9.48 -13.43 -1.29
C THR A 170 9.45 -11.97 -1.78
N GLY A 171 10.01 -11.72 -2.97
CA GLY A 171 10.11 -10.39 -3.55
C GLY A 171 11.40 -9.64 -3.19
N GLY A 172 11.48 -8.40 -3.63
CA GLY A 172 12.62 -7.51 -3.43
C GLY A 172 12.63 -6.81 -2.06
N PRO A 173 13.78 -6.28 -1.63
CA PRO A 173 13.88 -5.51 -0.40
C PRO A 173 13.03 -4.23 -0.48
N GLN A 174 12.54 -3.81 0.69
CA GLN A 174 11.76 -2.59 0.89
C GLN A 174 12.42 -1.75 1.97
N THR A 175 12.23 -0.42 1.92
CA THR A 175 12.63 0.45 3.03
C THR A 175 11.38 1.10 3.62
N HIS A 176 11.19 0.94 4.92
CA HIS A 176 10.12 1.54 5.67
C HIS A 176 10.66 2.65 6.57
N TYR A 177 9.94 3.76 6.62
CA TYR A 177 10.32 4.95 7.39
C TYR A 177 9.28 5.20 8.49
N PHE A 178 9.70 5.10 9.73
CA PHE A 178 8.84 5.29 10.90
C PHE A 178 9.16 6.64 11.56
N ASP A 179 8.18 7.50 11.69
CA ASP A 179 8.34 8.80 12.35
C ASP A 179 8.91 8.62 13.76
N THR A 180 9.94 9.40 14.12
CA THR A 180 10.64 9.20 15.41
C THR A 180 9.79 9.59 16.62
N LYS A 181 8.72 10.38 16.45
CA LYS A 181 7.85 10.86 17.53
C LYS A 181 6.63 9.97 17.73
N THR A 182 5.94 9.63 16.62
CA THR A 182 4.70 8.87 16.67
C THR A 182 4.91 7.38 16.47
N LEU A 183 6.03 6.97 15.92
CA LEU A 183 6.34 5.62 15.46
C LEU A 183 5.40 5.12 14.34
N PHE A 184 4.65 6.01 13.73
CA PHE A 184 3.81 5.67 12.59
C PHE A 184 4.67 5.51 11.33
N LEU A 185 4.24 4.62 10.46
CA LEU A 185 4.87 4.41 9.15
C LEU A 185 4.50 5.60 8.23
N ILE A 186 5.46 6.44 7.87
CA ILE A 186 5.19 7.65 7.08
C ILE A 186 5.66 7.57 5.63
N ARG A 187 6.53 6.59 5.29
CA ARG A 187 6.97 6.33 3.91
C ARG A 187 7.37 4.88 3.73
N THR A 188 7.16 4.34 2.55
CA THR A 188 7.74 3.07 2.08
C THR A 188 8.36 3.26 0.71
N ASP A 189 9.54 2.67 0.50
CA ASP A 189 10.18 2.56 -0.80
C ASP A 189 10.24 1.09 -1.19
N MET A 190 9.73 0.76 -2.36
CA MET A 190 9.72 -0.60 -2.88
C MET A 190 9.84 -0.64 -4.39
N VAL A 191 10.13 -1.81 -4.94
CA VAL A 191 10.04 -2.06 -6.38
C VAL A 191 8.87 -3.02 -6.59
N ALA A 192 7.78 -2.51 -7.13
CA ALA A 192 6.64 -3.30 -7.54
C ALA A 192 6.94 -4.07 -8.85
N VAL A 193 6.16 -5.12 -9.10
CA VAL A 193 6.19 -5.85 -10.38
C VAL A 193 4.86 -5.62 -11.07
N GLY A 194 4.89 -5.15 -12.30
CA GLY A 194 3.72 -4.95 -13.14
C GLY A 194 3.87 -5.63 -14.49
N PRO A 195 2.86 -5.52 -15.37
CA PRO A 195 2.89 -6.11 -16.71
C PRO A 195 4.09 -5.66 -17.56
N THR A 196 4.55 -4.44 -17.34
CA THR A 196 5.69 -3.84 -18.04
C THR A 196 7.05 -4.04 -17.37
N GLY A 197 7.10 -4.76 -16.22
CA GLY A 197 8.31 -5.05 -15.49
C GLY A 197 8.41 -4.41 -14.10
N LYS A 198 9.64 -4.09 -13.68
CA LYS A 198 9.94 -3.53 -12.35
C LYS A 198 9.61 -2.05 -12.27
N ILE A 199 8.83 -1.64 -11.28
CA ILE A 199 8.30 -0.30 -11.08
C ILE A 199 8.75 0.22 -9.70
N PRO A 200 9.79 1.07 -9.62
CA PRO A 200 10.16 1.72 -8.37
C PRO A 200 9.03 2.61 -7.88
N THR A 201 8.67 2.47 -6.61
CA THR A 201 7.54 3.21 -6.02
C THR A 201 7.91 3.70 -4.63
N GLU A 202 7.69 5.00 -4.40
CA GLU A 202 7.74 5.65 -3.10
C GLU A 202 6.31 5.95 -2.66
N THR A 203 5.89 5.50 -1.48
CA THR A 203 4.55 5.76 -0.95
C THR A 203 4.66 6.50 0.37
N TYR A 204 4.05 7.67 0.45
CA TYR A 204 3.91 8.49 1.64
C TYR A 204 2.54 8.24 2.28
N LEU A 205 2.51 8.06 3.60
CA LEU A 205 1.31 7.77 4.38
C LEU A 205 1.06 8.91 5.36
N SER A 206 -0.18 9.40 5.43
CA SER A 206 -0.58 10.54 6.26
C SER A 206 -2.06 10.47 6.63
N ASP A 207 -2.55 11.47 7.38
CA ASP A 207 -3.93 11.54 7.86
C ASP A 207 -4.33 10.26 8.62
N TYR A 208 -3.55 9.93 9.65
CA TYR A 208 -3.81 8.77 10.49
C TYR A 208 -5.05 8.99 11.34
N ARG A 209 -5.99 8.05 11.28
CA ARG A 209 -7.23 8.06 12.06
C ARG A 209 -7.39 6.77 12.83
N LEU A 210 -7.99 6.87 14.01
CA LEU A 210 -8.29 5.71 14.85
C LEU A 210 -9.58 5.04 14.37
N VAL A 211 -9.48 3.79 13.89
CA VAL A 211 -10.61 2.97 13.47
C VAL A 211 -10.49 1.60 14.16
N ASP A 212 -11.48 1.23 14.96
CA ASP A 212 -11.51 -0.04 15.70
C ASP A 212 -10.22 -0.36 16.47
N GLY A 213 -9.62 0.67 17.08
CA GLY A 213 -8.38 0.55 17.86
C GLY A 213 -7.10 0.51 17.03
N MET A 214 -7.17 0.70 15.71
CA MET A 214 -6.03 0.77 14.81
C MET A 214 -5.83 2.18 14.26
N GLN A 215 -4.58 2.63 14.18
CA GLN A 215 -4.19 3.83 13.44
C GLN A 215 -4.08 3.50 11.95
N ILE A 216 -5.01 4.00 11.15
CA ILE A 216 -5.08 3.77 9.70
C ILE A 216 -4.76 5.07 8.96
N PRO A 217 -3.82 5.07 7.99
CA PRO A 217 -3.57 6.23 7.16
C PRO A 217 -4.73 6.43 6.17
N PHE A 218 -5.41 7.56 6.24
CA PHE A 218 -6.51 7.91 5.33
C PHE A 218 -6.04 8.59 4.05
N LYS A 219 -4.77 8.94 3.97
CA LYS A 219 -4.19 9.48 2.73
C LYS A 219 -2.88 8.80 2.42
N THR A 220 -2.76 8.31 1.19
CA THR A 220 -1.51 7.84 0.61
C THR A 220 -1.20 8.63 -0.66
N ARG A 221 0.08 8.88 -0.87
CA ARG A 221 0.63 9.57 -2.04
C ARG A 221 1.78 8.73 -2.56
N SER A 222 1.60 8.11 -3.70
CA SER A 222 2.61 7.26 -4.33
C SER A 222 3.27 7.99 -5.50
N ILE A 223 4.59 7.92 -5.58
CA ILE A 223 5.38 8.36 -6.72
C ILE A 223 5.88 7.11 -7.43
N VAL A 224 5.38 6.89 -8.63
CA VAL A 224 5.63 5.69 -9.44
C VAL A 224 6.68 6.04 -10.48
N SER A 225 7.76 5.28 -10.53
CA SER A 225 8.91 5.50 -11.44
C SER A 225 9.49 6.91 -11.38
N GLY A 226 9.31 7.62 -10.26
CA GLY A 226 9.79 8.98 -10.05
C GLY A 226 9.02 10.09 -10.80
N ILE A 227 8.02 9.74 -11.59
CA ILE A 227 7.32 10.67 -12.50
C ILE A 227 5.81 10.74 -12.31
N GLN A 228 5.16 9.64 -12.00
CA GLN A 228 3.69 9.60 -11.87
C GLN A 228 3.29 9.65 -10.41
N GLU A 229 2.48 10.63 -10.06
CA GLU A 229 1.88 10.74 -8.73
C GLU A 229 0.49 10.14 -8.73
N VAL A 230 0.22 9.28 -7.73
CA VAL A 230 -1.10 8.70 -7.45
C VAL A 230 -1.45 9.04 -6.01
N ILE A 231 -2.57 9.73 -5.80
CA ILE A 231 -3.08 10.09 -4.49
C ILE A 231 -4.35 9.27 -4.23
N ILE A 232 -4.38 8.57 -3.09
CA ILE A 232 -5.56 7.86 -2.62
C ILE A 232 -5.97 8.48 -1.29
N THR A 233 -7.23 8.89 -1.19
CA THR A 233 -7.82 9.43 0.03
C THR A 233 -9.00 8.56 0.42
N TYR A 234 -8.86 7.80 1.50
CA TYR A 234 -9.93 6.96 2.02
C TYR A 234 -11.08 7.82 2.54
N THR A 235 -12.28 7.46 2.17
CA THR A 235 -13.52 8.14 2.61
C THR A 235 -14.24 7.31 3.67
N ASP A 236 -14.11 5.99 3.62
CA ASP A 236 -14.74 5.06 4.55
C ASP A 236 -13.87 3.82 4.74
N VAL A 237 -13.77 3.30 5.96
CA VAL A 237 -13.11 2.05 6.30
C VAL A 237 -13.96 1.34 7.34
N LYS A 238 -14.43 0.14 7.02
CA LYS A 238 -15.24 -0.70 7.90
C LYS A 238 -14.58 -2.06 8.08
N ASN A 239 -14.45 -2.49 9.32
CA ASN A 239 -13.87 -3.78 9.67
C ASN A 239 -14.95 -4.75 10.17
N ASN A 240 -14.65 -6.05 10.06
CA ASN A 240 -15.51 -7.14 10.52
C ASN A 240 -16.93 -7.12 9.92
N VAL A 241 -17.06 -6.64 8.69
CA VAL A 241 -18.31 -6.66 7.93
C VAL A 241 -18.48 -7.98 7.19
N ALA A 242 -19.74 -8.38 6.98
CA ALA A 242 -20.05 -9.52 6.12
C ALA A 242 -19.64 -9.21 4.67
N VAL A 243 -18.97 -10.14 4.02
CA VAL A 243 -18.46 -10.00 2.64
C VAL A 243 -18.99 -11.16 1.82
N ASP A 244 -19.57 -10.87 0.66
CA ASP A 244 -19.93 -11.90 -0.32
C ASP A 244 -18.66 -12.48 -0.96
N ASP A 245 -18.45 -13.76 -0.78
CA ASP A 245 -17.29 -14.49 -1.28
C ASP A 245 -17.20 -14.52 -2.82
N SER A 246 -18.30 -14.27 -3.51
CA SER A 246 -18.33 -14.26 -4.97
C SER A 246 -17.48 -13.14 -5.59
N ILE A 247 -17.29 -12.01 -4.89
CA ILE A 247 -16.50 -10.87 -5.38
C ILE A 247 -15.03 -11.20 -5.60
N PHE A 248 -14.49 -12.18 -4.87
CA PHE A 248 -13.10 -12.58 -4.99
C PHE A 248 -12.83 -13.49 -6.20
N LYS A 249 -13.89 -14.12 -6.72
CA LYS A 249 -13.80 -15.06 -7.85
C LYS A 249 -13.71 -14.30 -9.17
N LYS A 250 -12.99 -14.89 -10.13
CA LYS A 250 -12.95 -14.38 -11.51
C LYS A 250 -14.37 -14.27 -12.07
N PRO A 251 -14.78 -13.09 -12.56
CA PRO A 251 -16.08 -12.93 -13.19
C PRO A 251 -16.26 -13.90 -14.37
N LYS A 252 -17.47 -14.40 -14.55
CA LYS A 252 -17.80 -15.15 -15.77
C LYS A 252 -17.84 -14.16 -16.94
N VAL A 253 -17.23 -14.53 -18.07
CA VAL A 253 -17.37 -13.78 -19.31
C VAL A 253 -18.76 -14.09 -19.86
N GLU A 254 -19.66 -13.11 -19.84
CA GLU A 254 -20.91 -13.26 -20.61
C GLU A 254 -20.55 -13.25 -22.10
N PRO A 255 -21.06 -14.20 -22.91
CA PRO A 255 -20.86 -14.16 -24.34
C PRO A 255 -21.46 -12.84 -24.86
N LYS A 256 -20.65 -12.08 -25.64
CA LYS A 256 -21.16 -10.90 -26.33
C LYS A 256 -22.34 -11.33 -27.19
N LYS A 257 -23.52 -10.78 -26.91
CA LYS A 257 -24.69 -10.88 -27.81
C LYS A 257 -24.43 -10.15 -29.13
#